data_7d5d3b8bc8da2c4fa106eafc398ede17
#
_entry.id   7d5d3b8bc8da2c4fa106eafc398ede17
#
_cell.length_a   1.000
_cell.length_b   1.000
_cell.length_c   1.000
_cell.angle_alpha   90.00
_cell.angle_beta   90.00
_cell.angle_gamma   90.00
#
_symmetry.space_group_name_H-M   'P 1'
#
loop_
_entity.id
_entity.type
_entity.pdbx_description
1 polymer ?
#
loop_
_entity_poly.entity_id
_entity_poly.type
_entity_poly.pdbx_seq_one_letter_code
_entity_poly.pdbx_strand_id
1 'polypeptide(L)'
;MKRLFVICISAALVSLAGCSDDEDVQPAQKERIVSFLTGTHAPRLVAEENLEEGSNQPYYTVSGDAVYRYITDIYNPDRVNWPEVTPVSTVKITFRAYVFTYANIVTTGSENNWTVPYYTNDAALKSFLEGRGLNTEWWKFEPLTVDMRHPDIIKGLADALLGCREGDAVEVYMTYNMAYGD
;
A
#
# COMPACT_ATOMS: atom_id res chain seq x y z
N MET A 1 -27.90 27.92 67.58
CA MET A 1 -26.70 28.09 66.74
C MET A 1 -26.70 27.02 65.69
N LYS A 2 -27.15 27.33 64.47
CA LYS A 2 -27.18 26.41 63.33
C LYS A 2 -25.91 26.61 62.51
N ARG A 3 -25.07 25.58 62.41
CA ARG A 3 -23.88 25.59 61.56
C ARG A 3 -24.26 25.20 60.16
N LEU A 4 -24.08 26.10 59.19
CA LEU A 4 -24.29 25.91 57.79
C LEU A 4 -23.01 25.29 57.19
N PHE A 5 -23.08 24.06 56.70
CA PHE A 5 -22.00 23.42 55.94
C PHE A 5 -22.16 23.78 54.48
N VAL A 6 -21.24 24.56 53.94
CA VAL A 6 -21.14 24.85 52.49
C VAL A 6 -20.25 23.76 51.88
N ILE A 7 -20.83 22.89 51.08
CA ILE A 7 -20.09 21.91 50.29
C ILE A 7 -19.77 22.58 48.93
N CYS A 8 -18.52 22.98 48.73
CA CYS A 8 -18.04 23.36 47.41
C CYS A 8 -17.82 22.12 46.55
N ILE A 9 -18.75 21.86 45.62
CA ILE A 9 -18.53 20.86 44.57
C ILE A 9 -17.70 21.54 43.48
N SER A 10 -16.42 21.24 43.48
CA SER A 10 -15.54 21.61 42.36
C SER A 10 -15.83 20.64 41.20
N ALA A 11 -16.64 21.05 40.23
CA ALA A 11 -16.77 20.37 38.97
C ALA A 11 -15.47 20.52 38.21
N ALA A 12 -14.65 19.46 38.22
CA ALA A 12 -13.54 19.34 37.30
C ALA A 12 -14.12 19.10 35.90
N LEU A 13 -14.16 20.13 35.08
CA LEU A 13 -14.34 20.04 33.65
C LEU A 13 -13.10 19.31 33.10
N VAL A 14 -13.22 17.98 32.92
CA VAL A 14 -12.32 17.25 32.06
C VAL A 14 -12.68 17.67 30.64
N SER A 15 -11.94 18.65 30.11
CA SER A 15 -11.92 18.92 28.69
C SER A 15 -11.33 17.68 28.02
N LEU A 16 -12.19 16.86 27.45
CA LEU A 16 -11.82 15.89 26.43
C LEU A 16 -11.34 16.70 25.21
N ALA A 17 -10.07 17.09 25.22
CA ALA A 17 -9.38 17.43 24.02
C ALA A 17 -9.33 16.13 23.23
N GLY A 18 -10.29 15.93 22.33
CA GLY A 18 -10.17 14.97 21.27
C GLY A 18 -8.98 15.42 20.44
N CYS A 19 -7.82 14.81 20.67
CA CYS A 19 -6.73 14.87 19.72
C CYS A 19 -7.26 14.31 18.41
N SER A 20 -7.24 15.13 17.38
CA SER A 20 -7.27 14.66 16.01
C SER A 20 -5.90 14.06 15.73
N ASP A 21 -5.71 12.79 16.10
CA ASP A 21 -4.44 12.07 15.91
C ASP A 21 -4.16 11.76 14.43
N ASP A 22 -5.01 12.21 13.50
CA ASP A 22 -4.92 11.88 12.09
C ASP A 22 -3.71 12.55 11.40
N GLU A 23 -3.31 13.74 11.85
CA GLU A 23 -2.15 14.45 11.26
C GLU A 23 -0.81 13.78 11.59
N ASP A 24 -0.68 13.11 12.73
CA ASP A 24 0.57 12.47 13.16
C ASP A 24 0.71 11.02 12.63
N VAL A 25 -0.38 10.40 12.22
CA VAL A 25 -0.38 8.99 11.76
C VAL A 25 0.29 8.84 10.40
N GLN A 26 0.09 9.78 9.48
CA GLN A 26 0.65 9.70 8.12
C GLN A 26 2.19 9.77 8.10
N PRO A 27 2.83 10.76 8.76
CA PRO A 27 4.29 10.81 8.83
C PRO A 27 4.88 9.54 9.43
N ALA A 28 4.27 8.99 10.48
CA ALA A 28 4.71 7.76 11.11
C ALA A 28 4.58 6.54 10.19
N GLN A 29 3.52 6.44 9.39
CA GLN A 29 3.36 5.37 8.40
C GLN A 29 4.41 5.49 7.30
N LYS A 30 4.63 6.68 6.76
CA LYS A 30 5.66 6.97 5.75
C LYS A 30 7.05 6.60 6.25
N GLU A 31 7.40 7.03 7.47
CA GLU A 31 8.66 6.69 8.10
C GLU A 31 8.87 5.17 8.25
N ARG A 32 7.83 4.44 8.66
CA ARG A 32 7.88 2.97 8.78
C ARG A 32 8.11 2.29 7.44
N ILE A 33 7.42 2.73 6.37
CA ILE A 33 7.62 2.19 5.03
C ILE A 33 9.05 2.48 4.57
N VAL A 34 9.51 3.73 4.67
CA VAL A 34 10.87 4.12 4.28
C VAL A 34 11.92 3.34 5.07
N SER A 35 11.78 3.25 6.39
CA SER A 35 12.70 2.49 7.25
C SER A 35 12.76 1.02 6.85
N PHE A 36 11.63 0.42 6.51
CA PHE A 36 11.59 -0.96 6.02
C PHE A 36 12.30 -1.11 4.67
N LEU A 37 11.97 -0.27 3.69
CA LEU A 37 12.50 -0.34 2.33
C LEU A 37 13.98 0.07 2.22
N THR A 38 14.50 0.88 3.14
CA THR A 38 15.92 1.25 3.21
C THR A 38 16.73 0.34 4.12
N GLY A 39 16.08 -0.41 4.99
CA GLY A 39 16.69 -1.27 6.00
C GLY A 39 16.96 -2.69 5.51
N THR A 40 16.08 -3.60 5.83
CA THR A 40 16.26 -5.05 5.65
C THR A 40 15.59 -5.61 4.40
N HIS A 41 14.69 -4.86 3.79
CA HIS A 41 13.98 -5.30 2.59
C HIS A 41 14.89 -5.31 1.35
N ALA A 42 14.65 -6.24 0.45
CA ALA A 42 15.29 -6.29 -0.87
C ALA A 42 14.21 -6.54 -1.93
N PRO A 43 14.16 -5.73 -2.99
CA PRO A 43 15.04 -4.60 -3.30
C PRO A 43 14.89 -3.41 -2.34
N ARG A 44 15.85 -2.49 -2.38
CA ARG A 44 15.85 -1.29 -1.53
C ARG A 44 15.20 -0.11 -2.21
N LEU A 45 14.69 0.81 -1.41
CA LEU A 45 14.34 2.14 -1.86
C LEU A 45 15.62 2.93 -2.18
N VAL A 46 15.68 3.48 -3.38
CA VAL A 46 16.79 4.31 -3.86
C VAL A 46 16.24 5.65 -4.31
N ALA A 47 16.88 6.73 -3.90
CA ALA A 47 16.58 8.04 -4.43
C ALA A 47 16.98 8.12 -5.91
N GLU A 48 16.18 8.81 -6.73
CA GLU A 48 16.39 8.84 -8.19
C GLU A 48 17.77 9.35 -8.57
N GLU A 49 18.28 10.34 -7.82
CA GLU A 49 19.64 10.90 -8.01
C GLU A 49 20.78 9.92 -7.67
N ASN A 50 20.49 8.84 -6.96
CA ASN A 50 21.46 7.82 -6.57
C ASN A 50 21.38 6.56 -7.43
N LEU A 51 20.57 6.55 -8.48
CA LEU A 51 20.52 5.46 -9.44
C LEU A 51 21.81 5.50 -10.30
N GLU A 52 22.60 4.45 -10.20
CA GLU A 52 23.81 4.32 -11.02
C GLU A 52 23.42 3.97 -12.46
N GLU A 53 23.87 4.76 -13.43
CA GLU A 53 23.65 4.49 -14.85
C GLU A 53 24.28 3.14 -15.23
N GLY A 54 23.48 2.28 -15.85
CA GLY A 54 23.90 0.93 -16.24
C GLY A 54 23.89 -0.11 -15.11
N SER A 55 23.48 0.27 -13.89
CA SER A 55 23.20 -0.68 -12.83
C SER A 55 21.92 -1.45 -13.13
N ASN A 56 21.98 -2.78 -13.13
CA ASN A 56 20.80 -3.64 -13.24
C ASN A 56 20.30 -4.09 -11.86
N GLN A 57 20.55 -3.33 -10.81
CA GLN A 57 20.07 -3.66 -9.48
C GLN A 57 18.60 -3.28 -9.33
N PRO A 58 17.76 -4.19 -8.81
CA PRO A 58 16.37 -3.90 -8.54
C PRO A 58 16.25 -2.83 -7.43
N TYR A 59 15.26 -1.95 -7.55
CA TYR A 59 15.05 -0.86 -6.61
C TYR A 59 13.58 -0.42 -6.53
N TYR A 60 13.21 0.19 -5.39
CA TYR A 60 11.97 0.95 -5.25
C TYR A 60 12.22 2.41 -5.58
N THR A 61 11.26 3.02 -6.25
CA THR A 61 11.19 4.47 -6.43
C THR A 61 9.97 5.05 -5.74
N VAL A 62 10.01 6.34 -5.46
CA VAL A 62 8.85 7.09 -4.99
C VAL A 62 8.00 7.48 -6.20
N SER A 63 6.71 7.14 -6.18
CA SER A 63 5.71 7.58 -7.14
C SER A 63 4.67 8.42 -6.40
N GLY A 64 4.57 9.69 -6.70
CA GLY A 64 3.76 10.61 -5.90
C GLY A 64 4.36 10.90 -4.52
N ASP A 65 3.55 11.25 -3.53
CA ASP A 65 4.03 11.70 -2.22
C ASP A 65 4.36 10.56 -1.25
N ALA A 66 3.56 9.50 -1.23
CA ALA A 66 3.69 8.40 -0.27
C ALA A 66 3.39 7.03 -0.90
N VAL A 67 3.76 6.86 -2.15
CA VAL A 67 3.66 5.61 -2.91
C VAL A 67 5.06 5.17 -3.31
N TYR A 68 5.42 3.96 -2.94
CA TYR A 68 6.73 3.36 -3.21
C TYR A 68 6.52 2.16 -4.12
N ARG A 69 7.14 2.20 -5.30
CA ARG A 69 6.92 1.25 -6.37
C ARG A 69 8.19 0.54 -6.78
N TYR A 70 8.09 -0.77 -6.93
CA TYR A 70 9.11 -1.61 -7.55
C TYR A 70 8.51 -2.33 -8.75
N ILE A 71 9.17 -2.26 -9.90
CA ILE A 71 8.83 -3.00 -11.13
C ILE A 71 9.84 -4.12 -11.28
N THR A 72 9.38 -5.38 -11.23
CA THR A 72 10.25 -6.56 -11.17
C THR A 72 11.16 -6.66 -12.39
N ASP A 73 10.62 -6.45 -13.58
CA ASP A 73 11.34 -6.61 -14.85
C ASP A 73 11.72 -5.26 -15.50
N ILE A 74 12.02 -4.25 -14.68
CA ILE A 74 12.30 -2.88 -15.17
C ILE A 74 13.44 -2.83 -16.19
N TYR A 75 14.41 -3.76 -16.10
CA TYR A 75 15.57 -3.86 -16.99
C TYR A 75 15.38 -4.83 -18.15
N ASN A 76 14.19 -5.40 -18.34
CA ASN A 76 13.91 -6.25 -19.49
C ASN A 76 14.05 -5.42 -20.79
N PRO A 77 14.94 -5.79 -21.71
CA PRO A 77 15.17 -5.02 -22.95
C PRO A 77 13.95 -4.95 -23.86
N ASP A 78 13.08 -5.95 -23.80
CA ASP A 78 11.85 -5.98 -24.61
C ASP A 78 10.77 -5.05 -24.05
N ARG A 79 10.89 -4.65 -22.81
CA ARG A 79 9.93 -3.78 -22.10
C ARG A 79 9.72 -2.43 -22.82
N VAL A 80 10.73 -1.92 -23.51
CA VAL A 80 10.65 -0.67 -24.26
C VAL A 80 9.59 -0.71 -25.36
N ASN A 81 9.29 -1.92 -25.86
CA ASN A 81 8.29 -2.14 -26.91
C ASN A 81 6.87 -2.37 -26.36
N TRP A 82 6.71 -2.53 -25.06
CA TRP A 82 5.41 -2.78 -24.45
C TRP A 82 4.63 -1.48 -24.28
N PRO A 83 3.29 -1.50 -24.50
CA PRO A 83 2.44 -0.34 -24.31
C PRO A 83 2.58 0.23 -22.89
N GLU A 84 2.76 1.54 -22.80
CA GLU A 84 2.89 2.26 -21.53
C GLU A 84 1.53 2.72 -21.02
N VAL A 85 1.35 2.63 -19.71
CA VAL A 85 0.18 3.14 -19.01
C VAL A 85 0.30 4.66 -18.86
N THR A 86 -0.57 5.35 -19.55
CA THR A 86 -0.67 6.82 -19.57
C THR A 86 -1.98 7.27 -18.91
N PRO A 87 -2.18 8.56 -18.62
CA PRO A 87 -3.44 9.08 -18.08
C PRO A 87 -4.69 8.83 -18.94
N VAL A 88 -4.52 8.39 -20.20
CA VAL A 88 -5.64 8.09 -21.11
C VAL A 88 -5.80 6.59 -21.41
N SER A 89 -5.02 5.74 -20.77
CA SER A 89 -5.03 4.31 -21.00
C SER A 89 -6.25 3.64 -20.32
N THR A 90 -6.65 2.50 -20.85
CA THR A 90 -7.51 1.53 -20.15
C THR A 90 -6.69 0.27 -19.92
N VAL A 91 -6.56 -0.14 -18.66
CA VAL A 91 -5.72 -1.26 -18.25
C VAL A 91 -6.53 -2.33 -17.53
N LYS A 92 -6.04 -3.56 -17.57
CA LYS A 92 -6.57 -4.66 -16.74
C LYS A 92 -5.50 -5.06 -15.75
N ILE A 93 -5.87 -5.12 -14.47
CA ILE A 93 -4.95 -5.47 -13.39
C ILE A 93 -5.44 -6.68 -12.61
N THR A 94 -4.51 -7.56 -12.28
CA THR A 94 -4.68 -8.59 -11.25
C THR A 94 -3.80 -8.21 -10.07
N PHE A 95 -4.34 -8.21 -8.86
CA PHE A 95 -3.62 -7.73 -7.69
C PHE A 95 -3.89 -8.55 -6.44
N ARG A 96 -3.00 -8.42 -5.48
CA ARG A 96 -3.09 -8.94 -4.12
C ARG A 96 -2.81 -7.80 -3.16
N ALA A 97 -3.77 -7.46 -2.32
CA ALA A 97 -3.63 -6.40 -1.33
C ALA A 97 -3.36 -6.98 0.05
N TYR A 98 -2.41 -6.38 0.76
CA TYR A 98 -2.02 -6.77 2.11
C TYR A 98 -2.04 -5.54 3.01
N VAL A 99 -2.35 -5.75 4.29
CA VAL A 99 -2.13 -4.72 5.30
C VAL A 99 -0.67 -4.80 5.74
N PHE A 100 0.05 -3.71 5.50
CA PHE A 100 1.44 -3.60 5.94
C PHE A 100 1.51 -3.34 7.44
N THR A 101 1.97 -4.34 8.18
CA THR A 101 2.43 -4.16 9.54
C THR A 101 3.87 -4.65 9.60
N TYR A 102 4.75 -3.90 10.26
CA TYR A 102 6.18 -4.22 10.36
C TYR A 102 6.48 -5.67 10.78
N ALA A 103 5.53 -6.32 11.46
CA ALA A 103 5.64 -7.70 11.91
C ALA A 103 5.10 -8.73 10.90
N ASN A 104 4.34 -8.34 9.90
CA ASN A 104 3.61 -9.25 9.00
C ASN A 104 4.22 -9.44 7.63
N ILE A 105 5.36 -8.81 7.36
CA ILE A 105 6.12 -9.13 6.15
C ILE A 105 6.94 -10.36 6.42
N VAL A 106 6.35 -11.49 6.11
CA VAL A 106 7.08 -12.75 6.04
C VAL A 106 7.86 -12.74 4.73
N THR A 107 9.09 -12.28 4.80
CA THR A 107 10.01 -12.15 3.66
C THR A 107 10.69 -13.45 3.27
N THR A 108 10.25 -14.59 3.74
CA THR A 108 10.99 -15.83 3.49
C THR A 108 10.14 -16.85 2.77
N GLY A 109 10.59 -17.19 1.57
CA GLY A 109 10.13 -18.21 0.67
C GLY A 109 10.08 -19.64 1.23
N SER A 110 9.38 -19.83 2.29
CA SER A 110 8.86 -21.13 2.68
C SER A 110 7.46 -21.24 2.10
N GLU A 111 7.25 -22.18 1.22
CA GLU A 111 5.98 -22.46 0.53
C GLU A 111 4.78 -22.61 1.49
N ASN A 112 5.01 -22.72 2.78
CA ASN A 112 4.01 -22.92 3.82
C ASN A 112 3.58 -21.65 4.55
N ASN A 113 4.15 -20.48 4.25
CA ASN A 113 3.90 -19.21 4.95
C ASN A 113 3.35 -18.13 4.01
N TRP A 114 2.43 -18.47 3.15
CA TRP A 114 1.71 -17.48 2.36
C TRP A 114 0.90 -16.59 3.28
N THR A 115 1.27 -15.32 3.33
CA THR A 115 0.45 -14.31 3.97
C THR A 115 -0.89 -14.24 3.24
N VAL A 116 -1.98 -14.40 3.97
CA VAL A 116 -3.32 -14.31 3.39
C VAL A 116 -3.56 -12.85 2.99
N PRO A 117 -3.88 -12.57 1.72
CA PRO A 117 -4.17 -11.20 1.30
C PRO A 117 -5.46 -10.70 1.98
N TYR A 118 -5.47 -9.42 2.29
CA TYR A 118 -6.69 -8.74 2.75
C TYR A 118 -7.77 -8.75 1.67
N TYR A 119 -7.37 -8.57 0.41
CA TYR A 119 -8.23 -8.70 -0.75
C TYR A 119 -7.40 -9.06 -1.98
N THR A 120 -8.00 -9.83 -2.90
CA THR A 120 -7.38 -10.16 -4.19
C THR A 120 -8.44 -10.46 -5.25
N ASN A 121 -8.11 -10.18 -6.51
CA ASN A 121 -8.87 -10.65 -7.67
C ASN A 121 -8.13 -11.75 -8.46
N ASP A 122 -7.05 -12.30 -7.91
CA ASP A 122 -6.29 -13.38 -8.51
C ASP A 122 -7.03 -14.71 -8.38
N ALA A 123 -7.56 -15.20 -9.51
CA ALA A 123 -8.30 -16.46 -9.56
C ALA A 123 -7.49 -17.68 -9.09
N ALA A 124 -6.16 -17.64 -9.22
CA ALA A 124 -5.29 -18.73 -8.78
C ALA A 124 -5.30 -18.93 -7.28
N LEU A 125 -5.63 -17.88 -6.50
CA LEU A 125 -5.68 -17.93 -5.04
C LEU A 125 -7.02 -18.38 -4.49
N LYS A 126 -8.09 -18.44 -5.29
CA LYS A 126 -9.45 -18.70 -4.79
C LYS A 126 -9.53 -19.96 -3.93
N SER A 127 -9.13 -21.09 -4.46
CA SER A 127 -9.20 -22.38 -3.75
C SER A 127 -8.32 -22.40 -2.48
N PHE A 128 -7.17 -21.72 -2.51
CA PHE A 128 -6.29 -21.60 -1.35
C PHE A 128 -6.98 -20.79 -0.22
N LEU A 129 -7.60 -19.68 -0.56
CA LEU A 129 -8.29 -18.80 0.40
C LEU A 129 -9.49 -19.50 1.04
N GLU A 130 -10.30 -20.18 0.22
CA GLU A 130 -11.44 -20.98 0.69
C GLU A 130 -10.97 -22.14 1.59
N GLY A 131 -9.89 -22.81 1.24
CA GLY A 131 -9.26 -23.83 2.06
C GLY A 131 -8.71 -23.33 3.40
N ARG A 132 -8.44 -22.04 3.53
CA ARG A 132 -8.09 -21.35 4.78
C ARG A 132 -9.29 -20.84 5.57
N GLY A 133 -10.50 -21.11 5.10
CA GLY A 133 -11.74 -20.72 5.77
C GLY A 133 -12.18 -19.26 5.50
N LEU A 134 -11.61 -18.59 4.49
CA LEU A 134 -12.08 -17.27 4.09
C LEU A 134 -13.40 -17.41 3.32
N ASN A 135 -14.37 -16.57 3.66
CA ASN A 135 -15.57 -16.40 2.86
C ASN A 135 -15.26 -15.48 1.67
N THR A 136 -15.17 -16.07 0.49
CA THR A 136 -14.87 -15.38 -0.77
C THR A 136 -16.12 -15.14 -1.62
N GLU A 137 -17.32 -15.35 -1.10
CA GLU A 137 -18.58 -15.27 -1.84
C GLU A 137 -18.77 -13.94 -2.60
N TRP A 138 -18.30 -12.85 -2.01
CA TRP A 138 -18.41 -11.50 -2.57
C TRP A 138 -17.18 -11.03 -3.33
N TRP A 139 -16.13 -11.85 -3.42
CA TRP A 139 -14.91 -11.50 -4.11
C TRP A 139 -15.03 -11.80 -5.60
N LYS A 140 -14.59 -10.85 -6.42
CA LYS A 140 -14.52 -11.03 -7.88
C LYS A 140 -13.13 -11.47 -8.26
N PHE A 141 -12.99 -12.72 -8.71
CA PHE A 141 -11.72 -13.30 -9.15
C PHE A 141 -11.57 -13.15 -10.67
N GLU A 142 -11.56 -11.91 -11.12
CA GLU A 142 -11.35 -11.53 -12.52
C GLU A 142 -10.53 -10.24 -12.59
N PRO A 143 -9.73 -10.02 -13.65
CA PRO A 143 -8.96 -8.80 -13.79
C PRO A 143 -9.83 -7.56 -13.74
N LEU A 144 -9.46 -6.60 -12.90
CA LEU A 144 -10.12 -5.32 -12.76
C LEU A 144 -9.76 -4.42 -13.94
N THR A 145 -10.77 -3.93 -14.65
CA THR A 145 -10.58 -2.94 -15.72
C THR A 145 -10.59 -1.54 -15.14
N VAL A 146 -9.53 -0.77 -15.38
CA VAL A 146 -9.34 0.59 -14.90
C VAL A 146 -9.21 1.54 -16.08
N ASP A 147 -10.06 2.56 -16.16
CA ASP A 147 -9.91 3.68 -17.08
C ASP A 147 -9.09 4.78 -16.39
N MET A 148 -7.86 4.99 -16.82
CA MET A 148 -6.95 5.97 -16.20
C MET A 148 -7.37 7.42 -16.36
N ARG A 149 -8.33 7.73 -17.22
CA ARG A 149 -8.93 9.08 -17.33
C ARG A 149 -9.78 9.43 -16.12
N HIS A 150 -10.41 8.42 -15.54
CA HIS A 150 -11.29 8.52 -14.36
C HIS A 150 -11.13 7.24 -13.52
N PRO A 151 -9.98 7.05 -12.87
CA PRO A 151 -9.70 5.81 -12.17
C PRO A 151 -10.61 5.66 -10.96
N ASP A 152 -11.51 4.65 -11.01
CA ASP A 152 -12.35 4.25 -9.89
C ASP A 152 -11.62 3.20 -9.04
N ILE A 153 -10.46 3.59 -8.55
CA ILE A 153 -9.58 2.81 -7.68
C ILE A 153 -8.91 3.73 -6.66
N ILE A 154 -8.31 3.15 -5.62
CA ILE A 154 -7.55 3.91 -4.63
C ILE A 154 -6.44 4.73 -5.29
N LYS A 155 -6.26 5.97 -4.81
CA LYS A 155 -5.37 6.96 -5.41
C LYS A 155 -3.93 6.45 -5.55
N GLY A 156 -3.39 5.82 -4.51
CA GLY A 156 -2.02 5.30 -4.54
C GLY A 156 -1.81 4.21 -5.59
N LEU A 157 -2.83 3.39 -5.87
CA LEU A 157 -2.74 2.39 -6.94
C LEU A 157 -2.79 3.06 -8.31
N ALA A 158 -3.65 4.07 -8.50
CA ALA A 158 -3.68 4.84 -9.74
C ALA A 158 -2.32 5.51 -10.03
N ASP A 159 -1.74 6.17 -9.02
CA ASP A 159 -0.42 6.80 -9.13
C ASP A 159 0.69 5.76 -9.42
N ALA A 160 0.61 4.57 -8.81
CA ALA A 160 1.57 3.50 -9.04
C ALA A 160 1.50 2.89 -10.44
N LEU A 161 0.33 2.88 -11.08
CA LEU A 161 0.15 2.33 -12.42
C LEU A 161 0.72 3.22 -13.53
N LEU A 162 0.77 4.53 -13.32
CA LEU A 162 1.29 5.47 -14.33
C LEU A 162 2.76 5.17 -14.66
N GLY A 163 3.08 5.06 -15.95
CA GLY A 163 4.41 4.70 -16.44
C GLY A 163 4.78 3.22 -16.31
N CYS A 164 3.89 2.38 -15.76
CA CYS A 164 4.01 0.93 -15.94
C CYS A 164 3.77 0.55 -17.40
N ARG A 165 4.15 -0.66 -17.75
CA ARG A 165 3.94 -1.21 -19.10
C ARG A 165 3.15 -2.50 -19.05
N GLU A 166 2.54 -2.86 -20.17
CA GLU A 166 1.82 -4.12 -20.28
C GLU A 166 2.72 -5.30 -19.89
N GLY A 167 2.23 -6.16 -19.00
CA GLY A 167 2.99 -7.31 -18.49
C GLY A 167 3.89 -7.02 -17.30
N ASP A 168 4.06 -5.77 -16.88
CA ASP A 168 4.83 -5.46 -15.67
C ASP A 168 4.22 -6.15 -14.44
N ALA A 169 5.09 -6.77 -13.64
CA ALA A 169 4.79 -7.17 -12.27
C ALA A 169 5.30 -6.09 -11.32
N VAL A 170 4.39 -5.57 -10.49
CA VAL A 170 4.64 -4.38 -9.69
C VAL A 170 4.34 -4.64 -8.23
N GLU A 171 5.24 -4.25 -7.35
CA GLU A 171 5.03 -4.23 -5.92
C GLU A 171 4.92 -2.79 -5.44
N VAL A 172 3.92 -2.52 -4.60
CA VAL A 172 3.60 -1.15 -4.18
C VAL A 172 3.38 -1.11 -2.68
N TYR A 173 4.06 -0.19 -2.00
CA TYR A 173 3.76 0.23 -0.63
C TYR A 173 3.17 1.63 -0.65
N MET A 174 2.16 1.86 0.16
CA MET A 174 1.53 3.16 0.27
C MET A 174 0.99 3.39 1.67
N THR A 175 0.87 4.65 2.07
CA THR A 175 0.23 5.01 3.33
C THR A 175 -1.29 4.80 3.26
N TYR A 176 -1.94 4.75 4.42
CA TYR A 176 -3.39 4.59 4.51
C TYR A 176 -4.16 5.64 3.71
N ASN A 177 -3.72 6.90 3.75
CA ASN A 177 -4.37 7.98 3.01
C ASN A 177 -4.30 7.82 1.50
N MET A 178 -3.24 7.19 0.99
CA MET A 178 -3.12 6.86 -0.43
C MET A 178 -3.96 5.64 -0.81
N ALA A 179 -4.36 4.82 0.18
CA ALA A 179 -5.17 3.63 -0.01
C ALA A 179 -6.67 3.86 0.27
N TYR A 180 -7.02 4.43 1.43
CA TYR A 180 -8.40 4.52 1.91
C TYR A 180 -8.71 5.86 2.58
N GLY A 181 -7.77 6.78 2.63
CA GLY A 181 -7.97 8.11 3.17
C GLY A 181 -8.75 9.00 2.21
N ASP A 182 -9.59 9.87 2.77
CA ASP A 182 -10.34 10.90 2.04
C ASP A 182 -9.42 12.01 1.51
#